data_8a46608f867d2fb4d4d26ebe0192d910
#
_entry.id   8a46608f867d2fb4d4d26ebe0192d910
#
_cell.length_a   1.000
_cell.length_b   1.000
_cell.length_c   1.000
_cell.angle_alpha   90.00
_cell.angle_beta   90.00
_cell.angle_gamma   90.00
#
_symmetry.space_group_name_H-M   'P 1'
#
loop_
_entity.id
_entity.type
_entity.pdbx_description
1 polymer ?
#
loop_
_entity_poly.entity_id
_entity_poly.type
_entity_poly.pdbx_seq_one_letter_code
_entity_poly.pdbx_strand_id
1 'polypeptide(L)'
;MKKILALILALALALSMTACGGAASSSAPAPAGSTSAAPAAKGNVYFFNFKPEQDEDYQAIAKEYTAETGVPVKVVTAASGTYEQSLKSEIAKTEAPTIFQINGPVGYAAWKDYCADLSKTEIHGHLTDKTIAISEGEGVYGIPFAIEGYGIIYNNAIMTKYFALDGAKAKSMDEINNFAKLKEVVEDMTAKKADLGIEGVFSSTSLAPGEDWRWQTHLANVPFYYEFSEGKLNLSDPAATAEIKFAHSENYKNIFDLYVNNSVTEKGLLGSTSVDDSMAEFALGQSAMVQNGNWAYGQISGVDGNVVTEADVKFMPIYTGIAGEEKQGLCSGTENFFCINKNAKPEDQQASIDFMTWLYTSDAGKAHVTKELGFIAPFDTFSDAEKPTDPLAKEVLAWTSKEGFTNVPWNFTIFPSQAFKDKFGADLLQYVQGSMAWDALTKDVVDTWASEKAATATA
;
A
#
# COMPACT_ATOMS: atom_id res chain seq x y z
N MET A 1 19.46 4.51 51.35
CA MET A 1 19.96 3.39 52.18
C MET A 1 20.11 2.21 51.23
N LYS A 2 21.31 2.05 50.64
CA LYS A 2 22.32 1.09 51.11
C LYS A 2 21.78 -0.35 51.12
N LYS A 3 22.20 -1.04 49.99
CA LYS A 3 23.12 -2.20 50.03
C LYS A 3 22.57 -3.51 50.58
N ILE A 4 23.01 -4.56 49.91
CA ILE A 4 23.09 -5.98 50.36
C ILE A 4 22.02 -6.83 49.63
N LEU A 5 22.29 -7.85 48.80
CA LEU A 5 23.37 -8.82 48.84
C LEU A 5 23.50 -9.52 47.49
N ALA A 6 24.72 -9.59 47.00
CA ALA A 6 25.17 -10.60 46.05
C ALA A 6 25.54 -11.88 46.86
N LEU A 7 25.65 -12.95 46.18
CA LEU A 7 26.12 -14.31 46.49
C LEU A 7 25.00 -15.35 46.66
N ILE A 8 24.90 -16.23 45.67
CA ILE A 8 25.39 -17.60 45.82
C ILE A 8 25.67 -18.14 44.41
N LEU A 9 26.98 -18.22 44.21
CA LEU A 9 27.62 -18.85 43.04
C LEU A 9 28.01 -20.25 43.46
N ALA A 10 28.01 -21.17 42.47
CA ALA A 10 28.82 -22.37 42.38
C ALA A 10 28.57 -23.51 43.42
N LEU A 11 28.20 -24.65 42.92
CA LEU A 11 28.95 -25.89 43.04
C LEU A 11 28.11 -27.07 42.52
N ALA A 12 28.51 -27.68 41.44
CA ALA A 12 28.56 -29.14 41.23
C ALA A 12 29.09 -29.46 39.85
N LEU A 13 30.38 -29.25 39.67
CA LEU A 13 31.21 -30.07 38.81
C LEU A 13 31.83 -31.13 39.73
N ALA A 14 31.64 -32.40 39.46
CA ALA A 14 32.70 -33.41 39.59
C ALA A 14 32.16 -34.81 39.43
N LEU A 15 32.78 -35.48 38.51
CA LEU A 15 33.31 -36.87 38.56
C LEU A 15 32.35 -38.06 38.44
N SER A 16 32.53 -38.74 37.31
CA SER A 16 32.97 -40.15 37.38
C SER A 16 33.57 -40.62 36.02
N MET A 17 34.90 -40.59 35.96
CA MET A 17 35.66 -41.54 35.14
C MET A 17 35.98 -42.71 36.01
N THR A 18 35.76 -43.91 35.51
CA THR A 18 36.46 -45.19 35.78
C THR A 18 35.80 -46.23 34.88
N ALA A 19 36.41 -47.10 34.20
CA ALA A 19 37.74 -47.61 33.91
C ALA A 19 37.56 -48.91 33.13
N CYS A 20 38.43 -49.13 32.18
CA CYS A 20 38.84 -50.30 31.45
C CYS A 20 38.38 -51.73 31.89
N GLY A 21 38.16 -52.57 30.87
CA GLY A 21 38.19 -54.01 30.98
C GLY A 21 37.78 -54.71 29.68
N GLY A 22 38.71 -55.12 28.84
CA GLY A 22 38.51 -55.79 27.55
C GLY A 22 38.00 -57.21 27.60
N ALA A 23 37.36 -57.64 26.54
CA ALA A 23 37.41 -59.01 25.97
C ALA A 23 36.85 -58.96 24.55
N ALA A 24 37.62 -59.47 23.61
CA ALA A 24 37.24 -59.67 22.23
C ALA A 24 36.25 -60.85 22.11
N SER A 25 35.17 -60.62 21.33
CA SER A 25 34.41 -61.69 20.73
C SER A 25 33.80 -61.23 19.41
N SER A 26 34.14 -61.96 18.37
CA SER A 26 33.64 -61.86 17.01
C SER A 26 32.15 -62.17 16.95
N SER A 27 31.36 -61.30 16.28
CA SER A 27 30.08 -61.70 15.65
C SER A 27 29.63 -60.72 14.58
N ALA A 28 29.09 -61.31 13.56
CA ALA A 28 28.58 -60.87 12.26
C ALA A 28 27.98 -59.43 12.09
N PRO A 29 27.97 -58.95 10.84
CA PRO A 29 27.39 -57.59 10.57
C PRO A 29 25.87 -57.61 10.73
N ALA A 30 25.36 -56.73 11.59
CA ALA A 30 23.94 -56.39 11.67
C ALA A 30 23.50 -55.60 10.41
N PRO A 31 22.25 -55.78 9.95
CA PRO A 31 21.75 -55.03 8.80
C PRO A 31 21.75 -53.53 9.09
N ALA A 32 22.14 -52.77 8.07
CA ALA A 32 22.11 -51.29 8.09
C ALA A 32 20.72 -50.79 8.52
N GLY A 33 20.65 -50.26 9.72
CA GLY A 33 19.47 -49.55 10.17
C GLY A 33 19.25 -48.33 9.24
N SER A 34 18.07 -48.27 8.68
CA SER A 34 17.59 -47.04 8.01
C SER A 34 17.75 -45.88 9.00
N THR A 35 18.70 -45.00 8.71
CA THR A 35 18.73 -43.69 9.38
C THR A 35 17.45 -42.99 8.99
N SER A 36 16.47 -42.98 9.90
CA SER A 36 15.34 -42.02 9.79
C SER A 36 15.96 -40.66 9.73
N ALA A 37 15.83 -40.01 8.57
CA ALA A 37 16.21 -38.60 8.44
C ALA A 37 15.51 -37.82 9.55
N ALA A 38 16.24 -37.01 10.28
CA ALA A 38 15.62 -36.08 11.22
C ALA A 38 14.56 -35.28 10.47
N PRO A 39 13.40 -34.96 11.08
CA PRO A 39 12.42 -34.11 10.46
C PRO A 39 13.12 -32.87 9.95
N ALA A 40 12.88 -32.49 8.68
CA ALA A 40 13.42 -31.26 8.13
C ALA A 40 13.00 -30.10 9.05
N ALA A 41 13.93 -29.21 9.31
CA ALA A 41 13.63 -28.00 10.09
C ALA A 41 12.47 -27.23 9.39
N LYS A 42 11.44 -26.85 10.14
CA LYS A 42 10.24 -26.21 9.59
C LYS A 42 10.49 -24.80 9.04
N GLY A 43 11.67 -24.21 9.27
CA GLY A 43 11.97 -22.83 8.96
C GLY A 43 11.24 -21.82 9.85
N ASN A 44 11.47 -20.54 9.59
CA ASN A 44 10.82 -19.44 10.25
C ASN A 44 10.42 -18.39 9.22
N VAL A 45 9.34 -17.68 9.47
CA VAL A 45 8.91 -16.53 8.65
C VAL A 45 9.20 -15.24 9.41
N TYR A 46 9.87 -14.30 8.77
CA TYR A 46 9.95 -12.92 9.22
C TYR A 46 9.41 -12.02 8.11
N PHE A 47 8.17 -11.55 8.29
CA PHE A 47 7.50 -10.64 7.37
C PHE A 47 7.71 -9.20 7.80
N PHE A 48 8.35 -8.39 6.94
CA PHE A 48 8.48 -6.95 7.11
C PHE A 48 7.38 -6.25 6.31
N ASN A 49 6.35 -5.80 7.05
CA ASN A 49 5.10 -5.28 6.48
C ASN A 49 5.19 -3.78 6.18
N PHE A 50 4.70 -3.40 4.99
CA PHE A 50 4.62 -2.02 4.52
C PHE A 50 3.39 -1.25 5.07
N LYS A 51 2.27 -1.95 5.38
CA LYS A 51 0.97 -1.36 5.68
C LYS A 51 0.74 -1.22 7.18
N PRO A 52 0.94 -0.02 7.78
CA PRO A 52 0.70 0.18 9.22
C PRO A 52 -0.75 -0.02 9.63
N GLU A 53 -1.72 0.32 8.76
CA GLU A 53 -3.15 0.14 9.00
C GLU A 53 -3.58 -1.32 9.14
N GLN A 54 -2.72 -2.27 8.78
CA GLN A 54 -2.98 -3.71 8.78
C GLN A 54 -2.15 -4.48 9.81
N ASP A 55 -1.44 -3.77 10.72
CA ASP A 55 -0.52 -4.41 11.66
C ASP A 55 -1.23 -5.44 12.55
N GLU A 56 -2.35 -5.06 13.16
CA GLU A 56 -3.09 -5.93 14.06
C GLU A 56 -3.61 -7.19 13.35
N ASP A 57 -4.08 -7.04 12.11
CA ASP A 57 -4.58 -8.16 11.30
C ASP A 57 -3.44 -9.12 10.95
N TYR A 58 -2.28 -8.62 10.52
CA TYR A 58 -1.13 -9.47 10.24
C TYR A 58 -0.56 -10.15 11.49
N GLN A 59 -0.65 -9.53 12.68
CA GLN A 59 -0.29 -10.19 13.95
C GLN A 59 -1.25 -11.35 14.26
N ALA A 60 -2.56 -11.18 13.99
CA ALA A 60 -3.56 -12.24 14.15
C ALA A 60 -3.33 -13.40 13.18
N ILE A 61 -3.10 -13.09 11.89
CA ILE A 61 -2.76 -14.04 10.83
C ILE A 61 -1.52 -14.87 11.20
N ALA A 62 -0.46 -14.20 11.64
CA ALA A 62 0.79 -14.84 12.06
C ALA A 62 0.57 -15.84 13.20
N LYS A 63 -0.25 -15.46 14.17
CA LYS A 63 -0.61 -16.30 15.31
C LYS A 63 -1.40 -17.54 14.90
N GLU A 64 -2.39 -17.39 14.01
CA GLU A 64 -3.21 -18.49 13.53
C GLU A 64 -2.39 -19.47 12.69
N TYR A 65 -1.62 -18.98 11.71
CA TYR A 65 -0.72 -19.81 10.91
C TYR A 65 0.28 -20.57 11.77
N THR A 66 0.88 -19.91 12.78
CA THR A 66 1.82 -20.57 13.69
C THR A 66 1.13 -21.66 14.52
N ALA A 67 -0.12 -21.44 14.96
CA ALA A 67 -0.87 -22.44 15.71
C ALA A 67 -1.24 -23.66 14.84
N GLU A 68 -1.57 -23.43 13.58
CA GLU A 68 -1.96 -24.49 12.63
C GLU A 68 -0.75 -25.31 12.17
N THR A 69 0.33 -24.66 11.77
CA THR A 69 1.47 -25.31 11.10
C THR A 69 2.64 -25.63 12.03
N GLY A 70 2.73 -24.90 13.15
CA GLY A 70 3.88 -24.92 14.05
C GLY A 70 5.12 -24.21 13.47
N VAL A 71 4.97 -23.43 12.38
CA VAL A 71 6.01 -22.55 11.82
C VAL A 71 5.90 -21.19 12.48
N PRO A 72 6.96 -20.70 13.16
CA PRO A 72 6.93 -19.37 13.77
C PRO A 72 6.84 -18.28 12.70
N VAL A 73 5.92 -17.33 12.89
CA VAL A 73 5.82 -16.14 12.05
C VAL A 73 6.01 -14.90 12.92
N LYS A 74 6.96 -14.06 12.54
CA LYS A 74 7.23 -12.74 13.11
C LYS A 74 6.79 -11.69 12.09
N VAL A 75 5.92 -10.78 12.47
CA VAL A 75 5.57 -9.60 11.68
C VAL A 75 6.18 -8.36 12.34
N VAL A 76 6.82 -7.52 11.54
CA VAL A 76 7.26 -6.19 11.94
C VAL A 76 6.76 -5.20 10.92
N THR A 77 6.02 -4.22 11.36
CA THR A 77 5.41 -3.21 10.49
C THR A 77 6.19 -1.90 10.58
N ALA A 78 6.52 -1.33 9.43
CA ALA A 78 7.14 -0.01 9.37
C ALA A 78 6.11 1.09 9.65
N ALA A 79 6.55 2.17 10.31
CA ALA A 79 5.72 3.35 10.44
C ALA A 79 5.48 4.00 9.05
N SER A 80 4.36 4.72 8.92
CA SER A 80 3.99 5.42 7.68
C SER A 80 5.16 6.26 7.15
N GLY A 81 5.41 6.18 5.84
CA GLY A 81 6.47 6.94 5.16
C GLY A 81 7.91 6.51 5.46
N THR A 82 8.15 5.50 6.31
CA THR A 82 9.51 5.09 6.72
C THR A 82 9.97 3.76 6.17
N TYR A 83 9.15 3.08 5.37
CA TYR A 83 9.38 1.68 4.98
C TYR A 83 10.74 1.45 4.30
N GLU A 84 11.07 2.20 3.27
CA GLU A 84 12.31 2.04 2.51
C GLU A 84 13.56 2.23 3.38
N GLN A 85 13.56 3.23 4.27
CA GLN A 85 14.67 3.47 5.19
C GLN A 85 14.77 2.35 6.22
N SER A 86 13.64 1.90 6.74
CA SER A 86 13.56 0.82 7.71
C SER A 86 13.99 -0.51 7.09
N LEU A 87 13.55 -0.82 5.86
CA LEU A 87 13.96 -2.03 5.14
C LEU A 87 15.47 -2.09 4.93
N LYS A 88 16.13 -0.97 4.57
CA LYS A 88 17.60 -0.92 4.47
C LYS A 88 18.31 -1.34 5.78
N SER A 89 17.73 -0.96 6.90
CA SER A 89 18.25 -1.32 8.22
C SER A 89 17.94 -2.77 8.59
N GLU A 90 16.72 -3.25 8.30
CA GLU A 90 16.28 -4.60 8.66
C GLU A 90 16.96 -5.67 7.81
N ILE A 91 17.09 -5.45 6.49
CA ILE A 91 17.68 -6.44 5.56
C ILE A 91 19.18 -6.68 5.81
N ALA A 92 19.86 -5.73 6.45
CA ALA A 92 21.28 -5.82 6.79
C ALA A 92 21.55 -6.60 8.10
N LYS A 93 20.51 -6.97 8.86
CA LYS A 93 20.66 -7.71 10.12
C LYS A 93 20.98 -9.18 9.88
N THR A 94 21.56 -9.81 10.89
CA THR A 94 21.80 -11.27 10.88
C THR A 94 20.48 -12.06 10.78
N GLU A 95 19.43 -11.57 11.45
CA GLU A 95 18.07 -12.07 11.32
C GLU A 95 17.26 -11.07 10.47
N ALA A 96 17.51 -11.10 9.18
CA ALA A 96 16.85 -10.26 8.20
C ALA A 96 15.44 -10.76 7.88
N PRO A 97 14.53 -9.90 7.37
CA PRO A 97 13.24 -10.33 6.85
C PRO A 97 13.41 -11.42 5.79
N THR A 98 12.56 -12.46 5.88
CA THR A 98 12.46 -13.53 4.88
C THR A 98 11.41 -13.18 3.82
N ILE A 99 10.38 -12.40 4.20
CA ILE A 99 9.42 -11.73 3.32
C ILE A 99 9.56 -10.23 3.51
N PHE A 100 9.68 -9.50 2.43
CA PHE A 100 9.61 -8.04 2.41
C PHE A 100 8.80 -7.59 1.18
N GLN A 101 8.48 -6.31 1.11
CA GLN A 101 7.68 -5.77 0.02
C GLN A 101 8.48 -4.75 -0.78
N ILE A 102 8.24 -4.68 -2.08
CA ILE A 102 8.83 -3.69 -2.98
C ILE A 102 7.74 -2.92 -3.70
N ASN A 103 8.02 -1.64 -3.96
CA ASN A 103 7.08 -0.76 -4.65
C ASN A 103 7.36 -0.75 -6.16
N GLY A 104 6.77 -1.71 -6.87
CA GLY A 104 6.80 -1.77 -8.32
C GLY A 104 8.18 -2.00 -8.96
N PRO A 105 8.34 -1.68 -10.25
CA PRO A 105 9.59 -1.90 -11.00
C PRO A 105 10.78 -1.10 -10.45
N VAL A 106 10.55 0.11 -9.95
CA VAL A 106 11.62 0.95 -9.36
C VAL A 106 12.10 0.33 -8.04
N GLY A 107 11.18 -0.17 -7.21
CA GLY A 107 11.52 -0.94 -6.03
C GLY A 107 12.30 -2.20 -6.36
N TYR A 108 11.91 -2.91 -7.43
CA TYR A 108 12.66 -4.09 -7.88
C TYR A 108 14.09 -3.73 -8.29
N ALA A 109 14.27 -2.69 -9.07
CA ALA A 109 15.62 -2.26 -9.48
C ALA A 109 16.54 -1.99 -8.27
N ALA A 110 15.99 -1.42 -7.18
CA ALA A 110 16.73 -1.17 -5.95
C ALA A 110 17.02 -2.43 -5.12
N TRP A 111 16.15 -3.44 -5.17
CA TRP A 111 16.17 -4.61 -4.27
C TRP A 111 16.42 -5.94 -4.97
N LYS A 112 16.63 -5.99 -6.29
CA LYS A 112 16.77 -7.24 -7.08
C LYS A 112 17.83 -8.20 -6.53
N ASP A 113 18.87 -7.68 -5.90
CA ASP A 113 19.93 -8.49 -5.29
C ASP A 113 19.48 -9.25 -4.05
N TYR A 114 18.28 -8.97 -3.55
CA TYR A 114 17.67 -9.66 -2.41
C TYR A 114 16.47 -10.51 -2.82
N CYS A 115 15.92 -10.36 -4.03
CA CYS A 115 14.72 -11.06 -4.47
C CYS A 115 15.04 -12.48 -4.99
N ALA A 116 14.33 -13.49 -4.48
CA ALA A 116 14.36 -14.86 -4.98
C ALA A 116 13.42 -14.99 -6.20
N ASP A 117 13.73 -15.93 -7.10
CA ASP A 117 12.85 -16.27 -8.21
C ASP A 117 11.65 -17.10 -7.74
N LEU A 118 10.46 -16.58 -7.96
CA LEU A 118 9.17 -17.17 -7.57
C LEU A 118 8.41 -17.77 -8.76
N SER A 119 8.99 -17.81 -9.96
CA SER A 119 8.33 -18.25 -11.21
C SER A 119 7.76 -19.67 -11.15
N LYS A 120 8.29 -20.52 -10.27
CA LYS A 120 7.88 -21.93 -10.08
C LYS A 120 7.05 -22.17 -8.83
N THR A 121 6.69 -21.12 -8.10
CA THR A 121 5.89 -21.26 -6.88
C THR A 121 4.42 -21.48 -7.21
N GLU A 122 3.70 -22.16 -6.32
CA GLU A 122 2.28 -22.41 -6.43
C GLU A 122 1.51 -21.08 -6.47
N ILE A 123 1.85 -20.13 -5.58
CA ILE A 123 1.19 -18.83 -5.52
C ILE A 123 1.29 -18.03 -6.83
N HIS A 124 2.43 -18.07 -7.53
CA HIS A 124 2.55 -17.50 -8.86
C HIS A 124 1.65 -18.22 -9.87
N GLY A 125 1.48 -19.53 -9.72
CA GLY A 125 0.57 -20.34 -10.54
C GLY A 125 -0.86 -19.84 -10.51
N HIS A 126 -1.31 -19.37 -9.35
CA HIS A 126 -2.67 -18.90 -9.08
C HIS A 126 -2.96 -17.44 -9.48
N LEU A 127 -1.98 -16.65 -9.93
CA LEU A 127 -2.28 -15.31 -10.43
C LEU A 127 -3.24 -15.35 -11.62
N THR A 128 -4.33 -14.59 -11.54
CA THR A 128 -5.33 -14.45 -12.63
C THR A 128 -4.75 -13.75 -13.84
N ASP A 129 -3.86 -12.79 -13.62
CA ASP A 129 -3.07 -12.12 -14.64
C ASP A 129 -1.59 -12.12 -14.21
N LYS A 130 -0.77 -12.90 -14.90
CA LYS A 130 0.66 -13.01 -14.61
C LYS A 130 1.48 -11.79 -15.04
N THR A 131 0.91 -10.94 -15.87
CA THR A 131 1.61 -9.72 -16.35
C THR A 131 1.74 -8.64 -15.28
N ILE A 132 0.95 -8.73 -14.21
CA ILE A 132 1.03 -7.79 -13.09
C ILE A 132 2.13 -8.12 -12.08
N ALA A 133 2.75 -9.32 -12.16
CA ALA A 133 3.89 -9.68 -11.32
C ALA A 133 5.15 -8.92 -11.75
N ILE A 134 6.07 -8.69 -10.82
CA ILE A 134 7.39 -8.14 -11.15
C ILE A 134 8.25 -9.25 -11.75
N SER A 135 8.60 -9.08 -13.02
CA SER A 135 9.33 -10.09 -13.80
C SER A 135 10.55 -9.50 -14.50
N GLU A 136 11.61 -10.30 -14.62
CA GLU A 136 12.80 -10.00 -15.43
C GLU A 136 13.21 -11.27 -16.17
N GLY A 137 13.21 -11.22 -17.51
CA GLY A 137 13.40 -12.41 -18.35
C GLY A 137 12.30 -13.45 -18.11
N GLU A 138 12.69 -14.67 -17.74
CA GLU A 138 11.76 -15.75 -17.38
C GLU A 138 11.47 -15.84 -15.87
N GLY A 139 12.17 -15.04 -15.05
CA GLY A 139 12.04 -15.04 -13.59
C GLY A 139 10.92 -14.13 -13.11
N VAL A 140 10.37 -14.42 -11.94
CA VAL A 140 9.35 -13.65 -11.22
C VAL A 140 9.90 -13.32 -9.84
N TYR A 141 9.95 -12.05 -9.48
CA TYR A 141 10.66 -11.57 -8.30
C TYR A 141 9.77 -10.81 -7.31
N GLY A 142 8.51 -10.54 -7.69
CA GLY A 142 7.52 -9.93 -6.83
C GLY A 142 6.12 -10.40 -7.19
N ILE A 143 5.38 -10.87 -6.17
CA ILE A 143 3.99 -11.33 -6.29
C ILE A 143 3.07 -10.22 -5.77
N PRO A 144 2.12 -9.69 -6.59
CA PRO A 144 1.14 -8.72 -6.12
C PRO A 144 0.26 -9.36 -5.05
N PHE A 145 -0.02 -8.63 -3.98
CA PHE A 145 -0.84 -9.16 -2.88
C PHE A 145 -2.31 -8.72 -2.95
N ALA A 146 -2.59 -7.58 -3.58
CA ALA A 146 -3.94 -7.04 -3.75
C ALA A 146 -4.05 -6.21 -5.01
N ILE A 147 -5.27 -6.08 -5.53
CA ILE A 147 -5.66 -4.99 -6.41
C ILE A 147 -6.31 -3.93 -5.53
N GLU A 148 -5.90 -2.70 -5.69
CA GLU A 148 -6.42 -1.57 -4.94
C GLU A 148 -6.94 -0.49 -5.89
N GLY A 149 -7.77 0.39 -5.36
CA GLY A 149 -8.29 1.52 -6.10
C GLY A 149 -8.44 2.75 -5.22
N TYR A 150 -8.24 3.91 -5.79
CA TYR A 150 -8.46 5.17 -5.11
C TYR A 150 -9.17 6.20 -6.01
N GLY A 151 -9.74 7.16 -5.35
CA GLY A 151 -10.49 8.25 -5.94
C GLY A 151 -10.83 9.28 -4.88
N ILE A 152 -11.97 9.93 -5.04
CA ILE A 152 -12.59 10.75 -4.01
C ILE A 152 -13.63 9.89 -3.31
N ILE A 153 -13.39 9.58 -2.04
CA ILE A 153 -14.39 8.96 -1.16
C ILE A 153 -15.38 10.06 -0.78
N TYR A 154 -16.68 9.78 -0.87
CA TYR A 154 -17.70 10.72 -0.46
C TYR A 154 -18.73 10.11 0.49
N ASN A 155 -19.27 10.94 1.38
CA ASN A 155 -20.37 10.60 2.27
C ASN A 155 -21.70 10.82 1.54
N ASN A 156 -22.34 9.72 1.11
CA ASN A 156 -23.57 9.75 0.33
C ASN A 156 -24.76 10.39 1.08
N ALA A 157 -24.78 10.30 2.41
CA ALA A 157 -25.83 10.97 3.20
C ALA A 157 -25.70 12.50 3.11
N ILE A 158 -24.48 13.05 3.21
CA ILE A 158 -24.21 14.48 3.05
C ILE A 158 -24.51 14.91 1.61
N MET A 159 -24.08 14.13 0.60
CA MET A 159 -24.37 14.44 -0.80
C MET A 159 -25.86 14.42 -1.09
N THR A 160 -26.61 13.47 -0.58
CA THR A 160 -28.08 13.41 -0.70
C THR A 160 -28.75 14.64 -0.08
N LYS A 161 -28.26 15.05 1.10
CA LYS A 161 -28.73 16.28 1.76
C LYS A 161 -28.46 17.51 0.89
N TYR A 162 -27.25 17.60 0.30
CA TYR A 162 -26.89 18.69 -0.61
C TYR A 162 -27.79 18.75 -1.84
N PHE A 163 -28.05 17.63 -2.50
CA PHE A 163 -28.89 17.57 -3.70
C PHE A 163 -30.35 18.00 -3.43
N ALA A 164 -30.80 17.90 -2.19
CA ALA A 164 -32.13 18.36 -1.78
C ALA A 164 -32.20 19.87 -1.50
N LEU A 165 -31.07 20.58 -1.39
CA LEU A 165 -31.06 22.01 -1.13
C LEU A 165 -31.55 22.81 -2.35
N ASP A 166 -32.19 23.93 -2.08
CA ASP A 166 -32.56 24.88 -3.10
C ASP A 166 -31.31 25.48 -3.77
N GLY A 167 -31.33 25.51 -5.10
CA GLY A 167 -30.23 26.06 -5.89
C GLY A 167 -28.96 25.20 -5.89
N ALA A 168 -29.01 23.95 -5.44
CA ALA A 168 -27.89 23.01 -5.58
C ALA A 168 -27.46 22.86 -7.04
N LYS A 169 -26.15 22.80 -7.28
CA LYS A 169 -25.54 22.79 -8.62
C LYS A 169 -25.59 21.44 -9.32
N ALA A 170 -25.97 20.40 -8.58
CA ALA A 170 -26.26 19.07 -9.09
C ALA A 170 -27.45 18.47 -8.31
N LYS A 171 -28.11 17.47 -8.89
CA LYS A 171 -29.23 16.75 -8.27
C LYS A 171 -28.93 15.29 -8.03
N SER A 172 -27.82 14.78 -8.54
CA SER A 172 -27.30 13.44 -8.29
C SER A 172 -25.79 13.39 -8.50
N MET A 173 -25.16 12.32 -8.04
CA MET A 173 -23.74 12.06 -8.27
C MET A 173 -23.42 11.87 -9.75
N ASP A 174 -24.34 11.34 -10.55
CA ASP A 174 -24.14 11.11 -11.99
C ASP A 174 -23.96 12.42 -12.79
N GLU A 175 -24.43 13.54 -12.26
CA GLU A 175 -24.21 14.85 -12.86
C GLU A 175 -22.79 15.40 -12.60
N ILE A 176 -22.07 14.82 -11.61
CA ILE A 176 -20.70 15.19 -11.25
C ILE A 176 -19.72 14.26 -11.98
N ASN A 177 -19.51 14.53 -13.26
CA ASN A 177 -18.73 13.65 -14.14
C ASN A 177 -17.54 14.35 -14.82
N ASN A 178 -17.20 15.56 -14.37
CA ASN A 178 -16.04 16.33 -14.82
C ASN A 178 -15.64 17.36 -13.77
N PHE A 179 -14.43 17.90 -13.90
CA PHE A 179 -13.87 18.89 -12.98
C PHE A 179 -14.73 20.17 -12.87
N ALA A 180 -15.23 20.68 -13.99
CA ALA A 180 -16.01 21.92 -13.97
C ALA A 180 -17.27 21.77 -13.09
N LYS A 181 -17.97 20.64 -13.22
CA LYS A 181 -19.14 20.33 -12.40
C LYS A 181 -18.76 20.06 -10.95
N LEU A 182 -17.68 19.31 -10.70
CA LEU A 182 -17.17 19.07 -9.35
C LEU A 182 -16.86 20.41 -8.66
N LYS A 183 -16.17 21.33 -9.34
CA LYS A 183 -15.84 22.66 -8.82
C LYS A 183 -17.08 23.46 -8.46
N GLU A 184 -18.08 23.52 -9.37
CA GLU A 184 -19.36 24.20 -9.08
C GLU A 184 -20.04 23.65 -7.83
N VAL A 185 -20.06 22.34 -7.67
CA VAL A 185 -20.66 21.66 -6.52
C VAL A 185 -19.88 21.96 -5.24
N VAL A 186 -18.56 21.82 -5.25
CA VAL A 186 -17.71 22.07 -4.09
C VAL A 186 -17.80 23.52 -3.62
N GLU A 187 -17.76 24.49 -4.52
CA GLU A 187 -17.88 25.92 -4.19
C GLU A 187 -19.28 26.24 -3.61
N ASP A 188 -20.33 25.63 -4.15
CA ASP A 188 -21.70 25.81 -3.63
C ASP A 188 -21.88 25.11 -2.25
N MET A 189 -21.34 23.93 -2.07
CA MET A 189 -21.31 23.25 -0.77
C MET A 189 -20.55 24.04 0.29
N THR A 190 -19.43 24.66 -0.10
CA THR A 190 -18.64 25.52 0.80
C THR A 190 -19.46 26.72 1.25
N ALA A 191 -20.25 27.35 0.34
CA ALA A 191 -21.15 28.42 0.70
C ALA A 191 -22.32 27.97 1.61
N LYS A 192 -22.70 26.70 1.56
CA LYS A 192 -23.83 26.11 2.30
C LYS A 192 -23.39 25.19 3.44
N LYS A 193 -22.15 25.31 3.92
CA LYS A 193 -21.61 24.44 4.99
C LYS A 193 -22.49 24.34 6.21
N ALA A 194 -23.06 25.45 6.66
CA ALA A 194 -23.95 25.51 7.82
C ALA A 194 -25.25 24.69 7.60
N ASP A 195 -25.82 24.76 6.40
CA ASP A 195 -27.03 24.00 6.06
C ASP A 195 -26.72 22.48 5.98
N LEU A 196 -25.51 22.14 5.56
CA LEU A 196 -25.04 20.76 5.46
C LEU A 196 -24.60 20.21 6.82
N GLY A 197 -24.17 21.06 7.75
CA GLY A 197 -23.60 20.68 9.04
C GLY A 197 -22.16 20.17 8.93
N ILE A 198 -21.40 20.70 7.95
CA ILE A 198 -20.00 20.35 7.73
C ILE A 198 -19.08 21.54 8.01
N GLU A 199 -17.81 21.28 8.28
CA GLU A 199 -16.76 22.27 8.52
C GLU A 199 -15.96 22.57 7.26
N GLY A 200 -15.74 21.56 6.42
CA GLY A 200 -15.13 21.64 5.10
C GLY A 200 -15.83 20.71 4.12
N VAL A 201 -15.65 20.93 2.81
CA VAL A 201 -16.14 19.97 1.81
C VAL A 201 -15.19 18.79 1.75
N PHE A 202 -13.88 19.03 1.84
CA PHE A 202 -12.86 17.99 1.91
C PHE A 202 -12.27 17.87 3.31
N SER A 203 -11.90 16.64 3.68
CA SER A 203 -11.04 16.41 4.85
C SER A 203 -9.65 17.01 4.62
N SER A 204 -8.95 17.26 5.74
CA SER A 204 -7.61 17.88 5.76
C SER A 204 -6.53 16.87 5.39
N THR A 205 -6.50 16.43 4.14
CA THR A 205 -5.49 15.49 3.64
C THR A 205 -4.09 16.07 3.85
N SER A 206 -3.24 15.32 4.56
CA SER A 206 -1.94 15.75 5.04
C SER A 206 -0.96 16.13 3.92
N LEU A 207 -0.16 17.19 4.18
CA LEU A 207 1.05 17.55 3.45
C LEU A 207 2.30 17.38 4.34
N ALA A 208 2.18 16.68 5.47
CA ALA A 208 3.33 16.35 6.30
C ALA A 208 4.26 15.38 5.57
N PRO A 209 5.60 15.53 5.73
CA PRO A 209 6.55 14.60 5.13
C PRO A 209 6.25 13.15 5.50
N GLY A 210 6.22 12.27 4.49
CA GLY A 210 5.88 10.86 4.65
C GLY A 210 4.38 10.53 4.64
N GLU A 211 3.50 11.54 4.72
CA GLU A 211 2.04 11.38 4.61
C GLU A 211 1.45 12.08 3.37
N ASP A 212 2.28 12.81 2.64
CA ASP A 212 1.95 13.61 1.46
C ASP A 212 1.84 12.80 0.16
N TRP A 213 2.01 11.48 0.21
CA TRP A 213 1.98 10.58 -0.94
C TRP A 213 0.62 10.62 -1.68
N ARG A 214 -0.47 11.03 -1.03
CA ARG A 214 -1.77 11.23 -1.68
C ARG A 214 -1.72 12.33 -2.74
N TRP A 215 -0.81 13.26 -2.59
CA TRP A 215 -0.60 14.38 -3.50
C TRP A 215 0.48 14.09 -4.53
N GLN A 216 1.70 13.80 -4.06
CA GLN A 216 2.87 13.68 -4.92
C GLN A 216 2.91 12.37 -5.76
N THR A 217 2.11 11.35 -5.41
CA THR A 217 1.94 10.13 -6.20
C THR A 217 0.52 9.96 -6.70
N HIS A 218 -0.47 9.81 -5.81
CA HIS A 218 -1.81 9.41 -6.20
C HIS A 218 -2.53 10.49 -7.04
N LEU A 219 -2.54 11.74 -6.62
CA LEU A 219 -3.12 12.80 -7.44
C LEU A 219 -2.28 13.03 -8.71
N ALA A 220 -0.97 13.04 -8.60
CA ALA A 220 -0.07 13.23 -9.74
C ALA A 220 -0.18 12.11 -10.78
N ASN A 221 -0.61 10.93 -10.39
CA ASN A 221 -0.82 9.80 -11.31
C ASN A 221 -1.76 10.16 -12.47
N VAL A 222 -2.82 10.94 -12.22
CA VAL A 222 -3.84 11.26 -13.23
C VAL A 222 -3.25 12.13 -14.36
N PRO A 223 -2.65 13.31 -14.10
CA PRO A 223 -2.06 14.11 -15.15
C PRO A 223 -0.91 13.41 -15.89
N PHE A 224 -0.09 12.61 -15.20
CA PHE A 224 0.96 11.84 -15.87
C PHE A 224 0.41 10.69 -16.71
N TYR A 225 -0.68 10.04 -16.28
CA TYR A 225 -1.37 9.05 -17.12
C TYR A 225 -1.78 9.66 -18.48
N TYR A 226 -2.38 10.84 -18.48
CA TYR A 226 -2.78 11.51 -19.70
C TYR A 226 -1.57 11.91 -20.54
N GLU A 227 -0.53 12.50 -19.96
CA GLU A 227 0.70 12.85 -20.67
C GLU A 227 1.34 11.62 -21.32
N PHE A 228 1.45 10.51 -20.60
CA PHE A 228 2.03 9.27 -21.14
C PHE A 228 1.17 8.65 -22.23
N SER A 229 -0.15 8.67 -22.07
CA SER A 229 -1.10 8.12 -23.04
C SER A 229 -1.11 8.95 -24.33
N GLU A 230 -1.13 10.27 -24.25
CA GLU A 230 -1.03 11.19 -25.38
C GLU A 230 0.30 11.04 -26.12
N GLY A 231 1.39 10.88 -25.37
CA GLY A 231 2.73 10.58 -25.89
C GLY A 231 2.87 9.17 -26.44
N LYS A 232 1.91 8.27 -26.19
CA LYS A 232 1.96 6.84 -26.53
C LYS A 232 3.24 6.17 -26.04
N LEU A 233 3.65 6.52 -24.80
CA LEU A 233 4.90 6.06 -24.23
C LEU A 233 4.81 4.57 -23.87
N ASN A 234 5.87 3.84 -24.14
CA ASN A 234 6.04 2.48 -23.63
C ASN A 234 6.55 2.54 -22.20
N LEU A 235 5.66 2.38 -21.21
CA LEU A 235 6.00 2.50 -19.81
C LEU A 235 6.90 1.38 -19.26
N SER A 236 7.04 0.29 -20.05
CA SER A 236 8.01 -0.79 -19.73
C SER A 236 9.43 -0.45 -20.20
N ASP A 237 9.61 0.63 -20.98
CA ASP A 237 10.92 1.11 -21.40
C ASP A 237 11.33 2.29 -20.50
N PRO A 238 12.32 2.14 -19.61
CA PRO A 238 12.80 3.22 -18.75
C PRO A 238 13.24 4.47 -19.54
N ALA A 239 13.76 4.30 -20.76
CA ALA A 239 14.19 5.41 -21.60
C ALA A 239 13.01 6.26 -22.10
N ALA A 240 11.84 5.65 -22.32
CA ALA A 240 10.64 6.35 -22.77
C ALA A 240 10.09 7.30 -21.68
N THR A 241 10.42 7.06 -20.42
CA THR A 241 9.99 7.86 -19.27
C THR A 241 11.16 8.59 -18.58
N ALA A 242 12.31 8.74 -19.26
CA ALA A 242 13.47 9.42 -18.73
C ALA A 242 13.20 10.91 -18.44
N GLU A 243 12.32 11.51 -19.23
CA GLU A 243 11.92 12.92 -19.11
C GLU A 243 10.40 13.03 -19.13
N ILE A 244 9.88 14.05 -18.45
CA ILE A 244 8.47 14.48 -18.49
C ILE A 244 8.38 15.96 -18.84
N LYS A 245 7.21 16.41 -19.23
CA LYS A 245 6.92 17.83 -19.45
C LYS A 245 6.02 18.42 -18.35
N PHE A 246 5.37 17.55 -17.61
CA PHE A 246 4.27 17.88 -16.71
C PHE A 246 3.19 18.70 -17.47
N ALA A 247 2.85 18.20 -18.66
CA ALA A 247 2.00 18.90 -19.62
C ALA A 247 0.63 19.31 -19.06
N HIS A 248 0.11 18.54 -18.10
CA HIS A 248 -1.16 18.81 -17.42
C HIS A 248 -0.98 19.40 -16.02
N SER A 249 0.10 20.16 -15.77
CA SER A 249 0.39 20.77 -14.46
C SER A 249 -0.72 21.72 -14.00
N GLU A 250 -1.33 22.50 -14.90
CA GLU A 250 -2.45 23.38 -14.56
C GLU A 250 -3.72 22.59 -14.17
N ASN A 251 -3.94 21.44 -14.79
CA ASN A 251 -5.03 20.54 -14.41
C ASN A 251 -4.80 19.94 -13.00
N TYR A 252 -3.57 19.54 -12.71
CA TYR A 252 -3.17 19.14 -11.36
C TYR A 252 -3.42 20.26 -10.36
N LYS A 253 -2.92 21.46 -10.66
CA LYS A 253 -3.10 22.65 -9.80
C LYS A 253 -4.56 22.92 -9.50
N ASN A 254 -5.42 22.88 -10.52
CA ASN A 254 -6.84 23.19 -10.38
C ASN A 254 -7.53 22.27 -9.38
N ILE A 255 -7.34 20.96 -9.48
CA ILE A 255 -7.94 20.02 -8.53
C ILE A 255 -7.25 20.08 -7.15
N PHE A 256 -5.93 20.25 -7.09
CA PHE A 256 -5.19 20.41 -5.85
C PHE A 256 -5.65 21.66 -5.09
N ASP A 257 -5.76 22.80 -5.76
CA ASP A 257 -6.28 24.04 -5.17
C ASP A 257 -7.74 23.89 -4.72
N LEU A 258 -8.56 23.13 -5.46
CA LEU A 258 -9.95 22.86 -5.07
C LEU A 258 -10.00 22.10 -3.74
N TYR A 259 -9.16 21.09 -3.56
CA TYR A 259 -9.05 20.34 -2.31
C TYR A 259 -8.61 21.24 -1.15
N VAL A 260 -7.44 21.87 -1.27
CA VAL A 260 -6.78 22.55 -0.15
C VAL A 260 -7.50 23.85 0.25
N ASN A 261 -8.21 24.51 -0.67
CA ASN A 261 -8.99 25.70 -0.36
C ASN A 261 -10.37 25.39 0.25
N ASN A 262 -10.84 24.13 0.19
CA ASN A 262 -12.15 23.72 0.71
C ASN A 262 -12.04 22.61 1.77
N SER A 263 -10.86 22.45 2.35
CA SER A 263 -10.59 21.51 3.47
C SER A 263 -11.14 22.05 4.79
N VAL A 264 -11.30 21.16 5.77
CA VAL A 264 -11.67 21.52 7.16
C VAL A 264 -10.60 22.41 7.75
N THR A 265 -9.33 22.04 7.67
CA THR A 265 -8.18 22.83 8.12
C THR A 265 -7.72 23.79 7.02
N GLU A 266 -7.31 24.99 7.42
CA GLU A 266 -6.73 25.98 6.49
C GLU A 266 -5.48 25.40 5.81
N LYS A 267 -5.37 25.63 4.49
CA LYS A 267 -4.35 25.03 3.63
C LYS A 267 -2.90 25.20 4.12
N GLY A 268 -2.57 26.35 4.72
CA GLY A 268 -1.23 26.63 5.23
C GLY A 268 -0.84 25.77 6.43
N LEU A 269 -1.81 25.10 7.07
CA LEU A 269 -1.62 24.22 8.23
C LEU A 269 -1.64 22.72 7.86
N LEU A 270 -1.89 22.35 6.60
CA LEU A 270 -1.95 20.95 6.17
C LEU A 270 -0.64 20.16 6.35
N GLY A 271 0.48 20.84 6.52
CA GLY A 271 1.74 20.19 6.94
C GLY A 271 1.80 19.78 8.41
N SER A 272 0.76 20.12 9.19
CA SER A 272 0.64 19.75 10.61
C SER A 272 -0.48 18.74 10.86
N THR A 273 -1.25 18.38 9.84
CA THR A 273 -2.29 17.35 9.93
C THR A 273 -1.70 15.98 9.64
N SER A 274 -2.38 14.94 10.12
CA SER A 274 -2.07 13.55 9.84
C SER A 274 -3.14 12.91 8.94
N VAL A 275 -2.86 11.70 8.47
CA VAL A 275 -3.88 10.89 7.80
C VAL A 275 -5.03 10.54 8.74
N ASP A 276 -4.70 10.25 10.01
CA ASP A 276 -5.71 9.93 11.03
C ASP A 276 -6.65 11.11 11.29
N ASP A 277 -6.14 12.35 11.30
CA ASP A 277 -6.97 13.56 11.39
C ASP A 277 -7.96 13.62 10.22
N SER A 278 -7.52 13.39 8.99
CA SER A 278 -8.39 13.43 7.81
C SER A 278 -9.46 12.33 7.81
N MET A 279 -9.11 11.13 8.31
CA MET A 279 -10.07 10.03 8.46
C MET A 279 -11.09 10.31 9.57
N ALA A 280 -10.66 10.90 10.68
CA ALA A 280 -11.54 11.30 11.78
C ALA A 280 -12.52 12.39 11.34
N GLU A 281 -12.07 13.43 10.63
CA GLU A 281 -12.94 14.47 10.08
C GLU A 281 -14.04 13.90 9.18
N PHE A 282 -13.70 12.95 8.31
CA PHE A 282 -14.67 12.28 7.44
C PHE A 282 -15.63 11.41 8.26
N ALA A 283 -15.11 10.57 9.14
CA ALA A 283 -15.90 9.65 9.97
C ALA A 283 -16.90 10.39 10.88
N LEU A 284 -16.49 11.54 11.44
CA LEU A 284 -17.32 12.38 12.29
C LEU A 284 -18.30 13.28 11.52
N GLY A 285 -18.31 13.19 10.17
CA GLY A 285 -19.20 13.98 9.31
C GLY A 285 -18.84 15.48 9.24
N GLN A 286 -17.61 15.84 9.61
CA GLN A 286 -17.12 17.22 9.50
C GLN A 286 -16.79 17.59 8.06
N SER A 287 -16.55 16.61 7.20
CA SER A 287 -16.35 16.78 5.76
C SER A 287 -17.25 15.86 4.95
N ALA A 288 -17.49 16.22 3.69
CA ALA A 288 -18.28 15.44 2.75
C ALA A 288 -17.44 14.49 1.92
N MET A 289 -16.16 14.80 1.72
CA MET A 289 -15.27 14.12 0.78
C MET A 289 -13.84 14.01 1.31
N VAL A 290 -13.13 12.96 0.87
CA VAL A 290 -11.69 12.81 1.10
C VAL A 290 -11.06 12.04 -0.05
N GLN A 291 -9.87 12.45 -0.53
CA GLN A 291 -9.11 11.65 -1.48
C GLN A 291 -8.34 10.57 -0.74
N ASN A 292 -8.72 9.31 -0.95
CA ASN A 292 -8.01 8.15 -0.40
C ASN A 292 -8.38 6.90 -1.22
N GLY A 293 -7.88 5.72 -0.81
CA GLY A 293 -8.16 4.43 -1.44
C GLY A 293 -9.05 3.52 -0.61
N ASN A 294 -9.29 2.31 -1.14
CA ASN A 294 -10.13 1.33 -0.45
C ASN A 294 -9.56 0.87 0.91
N TRP A 295 -8.27 1.00 1.14
CA TRP A 295 -7.63 0.76 2.45
C TRP A 295 -8.09 1.71 3.57
N ALA A 296 -8.74 2.82 3.23
CA ALA A 296 -9.18 3.82 4.21
C ALA A 296 -10.39 3.40 5.03
N TYR A 297 -11.15 2.38 4.62
CA TYR A 297 -12.41 2.06 5.31
C TYR A 297 -12.20 1.62 6.76
N GLY A 298 -11.19 0.80 7.03
CA GLY A 298 -10.83 0.40 8.40
C GLY A 298 -10.52 1.61 9.31
N GLN A 299 -9.76 2.58 8.77
CA GLN A 299 -9.43 3.82 9.48
C GLN A 299 -10.68 4.68 9.74
N ILE A 300 -11.63 4.75 8.78
CA ILE A 300 -12.89 5.48 8.95
C ILE A 300 -13.81 4.78 9.96
N SER A 301 -14.02 3.49 9.80
CA SER A 301 -14.95 2.71 10.65
C SER A 301 -14.47 2.56 12.09
N GLY A 302 -13.15 2.58 12.31
CA GLY A 302 -12.51 2.48 13.61
C GLY A 302 -12.54 3.76 14.47
N VAL A 303 -13.00 4.89 13.91
CA VAL A 303 -13.06 6.15 14.66
C VAL A 303 -14.17 6.11 15.69
N ASP A 304 -13.84 6.41 16.95
CA ASP A 304 -14.83 6.56 18.03
C ASP A 304 -15.82 7.69 17.69
N GLY A 305 -17.11 7.35 17.70
CA GLY A 305 -18.15 8.30 17.34
C GLY A 305 -18.41 8.44 15.83
N ASN A 306 -17.88 7.55 15.01
CA ASN A 306 -18.15 7.48 13.57
C ASN A 306 -19.67 7.55 13.30
N VAL A 307 -20.08 8.47 12.41
CA VAL A 307 -21.47 8.67 11.99
C VAL A 307 -21.71 8.21 10.54
N VAL A 308 -20.67 7.79 9.82
CA VAL A 308 -20.75 7.36 8.43
C VAL A 308 -21.03 5.87 8.37
N THR A 309 -22.13 5.50 7.72
CA THR A 309 -22.50 4.08 7.57
C THR A 309 -21.82 3.45 6.35
N GLU A 310 -21.68 2.12 6.33
CA GLU A 310 -21.15 1.37 5.18
C GLU A 310 -21.89 1.72 3.87
N ALA A 311 -23.20 1.95 3.94
CA ALA A 311 -24.03 2.26 2.78
C ALA A 311 -23.72 3.66 2.20
N ASP A 312 -23.19 4.56 3.03
CA ASP A 312 -22.92 5.94 2.66
C ASP A 312 -21.47 6.21 2.24
N VAL A 313 -20.57 5.24 2.39
CA VAL A 313 -19.18 5.35 1.92
C VAL A 313 -19.12 4.92 0.46
N LYS A 314 -18.80 5.86 -0.43
CA LYS A 314 -18.81 5.67 -1.88
C LYS A 314 -17.61 6.31 -2.54
N PHE A 315 -17.28 5.88 -3.77
CA PHE A 315 -16.24 6.47 -4.60
C PHE A 315 -16.78 7.26 -5.79
N MET A 316 -16.06 8.30 -6.15
CA MET A 316 -16.08 8.91 -7.48
C MET A 316 -14.65 9.09 -8.01
N PRO A 317 -14.45 9.14 -9.35
CA PRO A 317 -13.15 9.43 -9.96
C PRO A 317 -12.59 10.80 -9.58
N ILE A 318 -11.27 10.97 -9.72
CA ILE A 318 -10.61 12.26 -9.56
C ILE A 318 -10.67 12.99 -10.91
N TYR A 319 -11.51 13.99 -11.01
CA TYR A 319 -11.65 14.81 -12.22
C TYR A 319 -10.68 15.99 -12.17
N THR A 320 -9.97 16.23 -13.26
CA THR A 320 -8.87 17.21 -13.35
C THR A 320 -9.10 18.28 -14.43
N GLY A 321 -10.17 18.14 -15.22
CA GLY A 321 -10.45 19.02 -16.33
C GLY A 321 -9.69 18.67 -17.62
N ILE A 322 -9.11 17.48 -17.69
CA ILE A 322 -8.50 16.98 -18.91
C ILE A 322 -9.59 16.42 -19.82
N ALA A 323 -9.48 16.67 -21.11
CA ALA A 323 -10.49 16.25 -22.08
C ALA A 323 -10.71 14.73 -22.08
N GLY A 324 -11.97 14.31 -22.04
CA GLY A 324 -12.35 12.89 -22.04
C GLY A 324 -12.53 12.29 -20.64
N GLU A 325 -12.33 13.06 -19.58
CA GLU A 325 -12.47 12.59 -18.19
C GLU A 325 -13.89 12.12 -17.81
N GLU A 326 -14.91 12.47 -18.60
CA GLU A 326 -16.30 12.04 -18.34
C GLU A 326 -16.50 10.52 -18.40
N LYS A 327 -15.53 9.81 -18.97
CA LYS A 327 -15.48 8.34 -19.05
C LYS A 327 -14.36 7.74 -18.23
N GLN A 328 -13.68 8.55 -17.43
CA GLN A 328 -12.64 8.10 -16.52
C GLN A 328 -13.28 7.36 -15.33
N GLY A 329 -12.73 6.19 -15.00
CA GLY A 329 -13.02 5.45 -13.77
C GLY A 329 -12.06 5.83 -12.64
N LEU A 330 -12.00 4.95 -11.62
CA LEU A 330 -11.06 5.10 -10.51
C LEU A 330 -9.61 4.87 -10.98
N CYS A 331 -8.67 5.36 -10.19
CA CYS A 331 -7.29 4.92 -10.31
C CYS A 331 -7.17 3.53 -9.67
N SER A 332 -6.75 2.51 -10.43
CA SER A 332 -6.64 1.14 -9.93
C SER A 332 -5.36 0.46 -10.39
N GLY A 333 -4.83 -0.41 -9.54
CA GLY A 333 -3.59 -1.11 -9.81
C GLY A 333 -3.11 -1.92 -8.62
N THR A 334 -1.83 -2.22 -8.61
CA THR A 334 -1.13 -2.90 -7.52
C THR A 334 0.24 -2.27 -7.29
N GLU A 335 0.66 -2.27 -6.04
CA GLU A 335 2.01 -1.93 -5.59
C GLU A 335 2.38 -2.81 -4.39
N ASN A 336 3.61 -2.67 -3.87
CA ASN A 336 4.05 -3.41 -2.68
C ASN A 336 4.00 -4.93 -2.85
N PHE A 337 4.71 -5.39 -3.84
CA PHE A 337 4.82 -6.81 -4.17
C PHE A 337 5.57 -7.58 -3.10
N PHE A 338 5.07 -8.74 -2.71
CA PHE A 338 5.80 -9.67 -1.85
C PHE A 338 7.03 -10.21 -2.57
N CYS A 339 8.16 -10.10 -1.89
CA CYS A 339 9.44 -10.67 -2.29
C CYS A 339 9.96 -11.60 -1.21
N ILE A 340 10.59 -12.70 -1.61
CA ILE A 340 11.31 -13.61 -0.72
C ILE A 340 12.79 -13.25 -0.75
N ASN A 341 13.38 -13.12 0.45
CA ASN A 341 14.80 -12.81 0.58
C ASN A 341 15.64 -14.02 0.17
N LYS A 342 16.31 -13.92 -1.00
CA LYS A 342 17.16 -15.01 -1.52
C LYS A 342 18.38 -15.33 -0.64
N ASN A 343 18.74 -14.43 0.29
CA ASN A 343 19.84 -14.61 1.22
C ASN A 343 19.39 -15.26 2.54
N ALA A 344 18.08 -15.48 2.75
CA ALA A 344 17.58 -16.27 3.86
C ALA A 344 17.94 -17.76 3.67
N LYS A 345 17.91 -18.53 4.74
CA LYS A 345 18.15 -19.97 4.66
C LYS A 345 17.09 -20.66 3.77
N PRO A 346 17.42 -21.71 3.05
CA PRO A 346 16.46 -22.40 2.18
C PRO A 346 15.16 -22.82 2.88
N GLU A 347 15.25 -23.30 4.13
CA GLU A 347 14.08 -23.65 4.94
C GLU A 347 13.22 -22.46 5.30
N ASP A 348 13.81 -21.27 5.53
CA ASP A 348 13.09 -20.03 5.84
C ASP A 348 12.46 -19.44 4.57
N GLN A 349 13.13 -19.54 3.41
CA GLN A 349 12.54 -19.17 2.12
C GLN A 349 11.31 -20.03 1.82
N GLN A 350 11.41 -21.36 1.98
CA GLN A 350 10.28 -22.25 1.73
C GLN A 350 9.13 -21.98 2.70
N ALA A 351 9.42 -21.83 4.00
CA ALA A 351 8.40 -21.49 5.01
C ALA A 351 7.68 -20.17 4.67
N SER A 352 8.40 -19.21 4.11
CA SER A 352 7.84 -17.92 3.67
C SER A 352 6.95 -18.06 2.43
N ILE A 353 7.34 -18.88 1.48
CA ILE A 353 6.52 -19.23 0.31
C ILE A 353 5.25 -19.97 0.75
N ASP A 354 5.38 -20.94 1.67
CA ASP A 354 4.25 -21.70 2.20
C ASP A 354 3.27 -20.80 2.98
N PHE A 355 3.77 -19.83 3.74
CA PHE A 355 2.94 -18.82 4.43
C PHE A 355 2.15 -17.97 3.44
N MET A 356 2.78 -17.44 2.40
CA MET A 356 2.09 -16.67 1.35
C MET A 356 1.06 -17.55 0.63
N THR A 357 1.42 -18.78 0.29
CA THR A 357 0.52 -19.72 -0.37
C THR A 357 -0.69 -20.02 0.52
N TRP A 358 -0.48 -20.35 1.80
CA TRP A 358 -1.55 -20.57 2.77
C TRP A 358 -2.50 -19.37 2.87
N LEU A 359 -1.95 -18.15 2.91
CA LEU A 359 -2.75 -16.92 3.04
C LEU A 359 -3.75 -16.77 1.88
N TYR A 360 -3.38 -17.17 0.67
CA TYR A 360 -4.22 -16.97 -0.52
C TYR A 360 -4.90 -18.25 -1.04
N THR A 361 -4.67 -19.41 -0.44
CA THR A 361 -5.26 -20.67 -0.92
C THR A 361 -6.06 -21.42 0.12
N SER A 362 -5.74 -21.28 1.42
CA SER A 362 -6.50 -21.95 2.49
C SER A 362 -7.79 -21.20 2.82
N ASP A 363 -8.79 -21.89 3.36
CA ASP A 363 -10.05 -21.27 3.76
C ASP A 363 -9.84 -20.21 4.85
N ALA A 364 -8.95 -20.48 5.82
CA ALA A 364 -8.61 -19.54 6.89
C ALA A 364 -7.88 -18.30 6.33
N GLY A 365 -6.83 -18.49 5.53
CA GLY A 365 -6.08 -17.40 4.90
C GLY A 365 -6.96 -16.53 4.03
N LYS A 366 -7.80 -17.13 3.17
CA LYS A 366 -8.75 -16.38 2.32
C LYS A 366 -9.78 -15.59 3.12
N ALA A 367 -10.20 -16.11 4.27
CA ALA A 367 -11.10 -15.37 5.15
C ALA A 367 -10.42 -14.12 5.71
N HIS A 368 -9.18 -14.20 6.16
CA HIS A 368 -8.39 -13.04 6.57
C HIS A 368 -8.23 -12.03 5.43
N VAL A 369 -7.84 -12.49 4.24
CA VAL A 369 -7.62 -11.62 3.08
C VAL A 369 -8.87 -10.81 2.72
N THR A 370 -10.05 -11.42 2.76
CA THR A 370 -11.27 -10.77 2.25
C THR A 370 -12.09 -10.04 3.31
N LYS A 371 -12.01 -10.45 4.59
CA LYS A 371 -12.84 -9.87 5.65
C LYS A 371 -12.10 -8.89 6.54
N GLU A 372 -10.85 -9.19 6.88
CA GLU A 372 -10.04 -8.41 7.82
C GLU A 372 -9.13 -7.45 7.04
N LEU A 373 -8.30 -7.97 6.14
CA LEU A 373 -7.46 -7.13 5.30
C LEU A 373 -8.25 -6.34 4.23
N GLY A 374 -9.47 -6.79 3.86
CA GLY A 374 -10.32 -6.12 2.88
C GLY A 374 -9.76 -6.13 1.45
N PHE A 375 -8.84 -7.06 1.14
CA PHE A 375 -8.14 -7.07 -0.14
C PHE A 375 -8.97 -7.66 -1.27
N ILE A 376 -8.85 -7.06 -2.44
CA ILE A 376 -9.25 -7.65 -3.72
C ILE A 376 -8.07 -8.51 -4.19
N ALA A 377 -8.13 -9.81 -3.93
CA ALA A 377 -7.04 -10.71 -4.23
C ALA A 377 -6.92 -10.98 -5.75
N PRO A 378 -5.70 -10.90 -6.32
CA PRO A 378 -5.47 -11.13 -7.75
C PRO A 378 -5.29 -12.62 -8.09
N PHE A 379 -5.91 -13.55 -7.35
CA PHE A 379 -5.72 -14.99 -7.47
C PHE A 379 -7.01 -15.71 -7.83
N ASP A 380 -6.90 -16.79 -8.62
CA ASP A 380 -8.00 -17.65 -9.06
C ASP A 380 -8.54 -18.59 -7.96
N THR A 381 -7.91 -18.59 -6.80
CA THR A 381 -8.32 -19.36 -5.62
C THR A 381 -9.56 -18.79 -4.91
N PHE A 382 -9.94 -17.56 -5.24
CA PHE A 382 -11.10 -16.88 -4.65
C PHE A 382 -12.33 -17.02 -5.54
N SER A 383 -13.39 -17.60 -4.99
CA SER A 383 -14.70 -17.66 -5.64
C SER A 383 -15.43 -16.31 -5.56
N ASP A 384 -16.53 -16.18 -6.32
CA ASP A 384 -17.39 -14.99 -6.25
C ASP A 384 -18.00 -14.75 -4.86
N ALA A 385 -18.16 -15.80 -4.05
CA ALA A 385 -18.64 -15.70 -2.67
C ALA A 385 -17.56 -15.22 -1.69
N GLU A 386 -16.31 -15.26 -2.08
CA GLU A 386 -15.14 -14.86 -1.28
C GLU A 386 -14.57 -13.48 -1.70
N LYS A 387 -15.42 -12.62 -2.29
CA LYS A 387 -15.08 -11.23 -2.53
C LYS A 387 -15.04 -10.44 -1.23
N PRO A 388 -14.23 -9.37 -1.14
CA PRO A 388 -14.15 -8.59 0.07
C PRO A 388 -15.51 -8.02 0.48
N THR A 389 -15.75 -8.01 1.79
CA THR A 389 -16.96 -7.42 2.39
C THR A 389 -16.86 -5.92 2.59
N ASP A 390 -15.65 -5.39 2.57
CA ASP A 390 -15.34 -3.97 2.68
C ASP A 390 -16.11 -3.13 1.65
N PRO A 391 -16.81 -2.05 2.06
CA PRO A 391 -17.64 -1.26 1.15
C PRO A 391 -16.84 -0.53 0.08
N LEU A 392 -15.63 -0.02 0.39
CA LEU A 392 -14.79 0.65 -0.60
C LEU A 392 -14.17 -0.35 -1.59
N ALA A 393 -13.80 -1.56 -1.14
CA ALA A 393 -13.35 -2.61 -2.04
C ALA A 393 -14.48 -3.03 -3.01
N LYS A 394 -15.74 -3.10 -2.54
CA LYS A 394 -16.92 -3.33 -3.40
C LYS A 394 -17.10 -2.21 -4.44
N GLU A 395 -16.89 -0.95 -4.05
CA GLU A 395 -16.94 0.18 -4.97
C GLU A 395 -15.83 0.08 -6.03
N VAL A 396 -14.59 -0.29 -5.66
CA VAL A 396 -13.50 -0.53 -6.64
C VAL A 396 -13.90 -1.61 -7.64
N LEU A 397 -14.44 -2.75 -7.18
CA LEU A 397 -14.93 -3.82 -8.07
C LEU A 397 -16.05 -3.33 -8.99
N ALA A 398 -16.98 -2.54 -8.48
CA ALA A 398 -18.07 -1.97 -9.27
C ALA A 398 -17.55 -1.01 -10.34
N TRP A 399 -16.61 -0.14 -10.00
CA TRP A 399 -16.01 0.80 -10.95
C TRP A 399 -15.14 0.10 -12.00
N THR A 400 -14.35 -0.92 -11.62
CA THR A 400 -13.50 -1.67 -12.56
C THR A 400 -14.29 -2.46 -13.58
N SER A 401 -15.53 -2.85 -13.24
CA SER A 401 -16.46 -3.56 -14.14
C SER A 401 -17.48 -2.66 -14.83
N LYS A 402 -17.43 -1.33 -14.60
CA LYS A 402 -18.44 -0.39 -15.13
C LYS A 402 -18.24 -0.18 -16.64
N GLU A 403 -19.23 -0.62 -17.41
CA GLU A 403 -19.19 -0.54 -18.87
C GLU A 403 -19.10 0.91 -19.36
N GLY A 404 -18.21 1.16 -20.32
CA GLY A 404 -17.99 2.45 -20.96
C GLY A 404 -17.11 3.41 -20.13
N PHE A 405 -16.53 2.95 -19.02
CA PHE A 405 -15.54 3.69 -18.24
C PHE A 405 -14.16 3.04 -18.39
N THR A 406 -13.12 3.86 -18.30
CA THR A 406 -11.71 3.42 -18.34
C THR A 406 -11.05 3.79 -17.02
N ASN A 407 -10.56 2.79 -16.29
CA ASN A 407 -9.79 3.03 -15.08
C ASN A 407 -8.41 3.59 -15.43
N VAL A 408 -7.90 4.44 -14.56
CA VAL A 408 -6.54 4.99 -14.67
C VAL A 408 -5.57 4.02 -14.00
N PRO A 409 -4.63 3.41 -14.74
CA PRO A 409 -3.63 2.52 -14.14
C PRO A 409 -2.68 3.30 -13.22
N TRP A 410 -2.07 2.60 -12.28
CA TRP A 410 -1.08 3.17 -11.37
C TRP A 410 0.26 3.37 -12.04
N ASN A 411 0.50 4.56 -12.59
CA ASN A 411 1.77 4.92 -13.22
C ASN A 411 2.81 5.44 -12.23
N PHE A 412 2.41 5.80 -11.02
CA PHE A 412 3.35 6.30 -10.01
C PHE A 412 4.40 5.25 -9.57
N THR A 413 4.16 3.96 -9.86
CA THR A 413 5.14 2.89 -9.64
C THR A 413 6.39 3.00 -10.51
N ILE A 414 6.35 3.84 -11.56
CA ILE A 414 7.50 4.15 -12.41
C ILE A 414 8.09 5.53 -12.14
N PHE A 415 7.62 6.26 -11.13
CA PHE A 415 8.23 7.54 -10.74
C PHE A 415 9.68 7.30 -10.30
N PRO A 416 10.60 8.28 -10.51
CA PRO A 416 12.04 8.00 -10.50
C PRO A 416 12.59 7.39 -9.22
N SER A 417 12.21 7.95 -8.07
CA SER A 417 12.79 7.57 -6.77
C SER A 417 11.93 8.09 -5.62
N GLN A 418 12.24 7.65 -4.39
CA GLN A 418 11.63 8.24 -3.20
C GLN A 418 12.08 9.70 -3.01
N ALA A 419 13.32 10.04 -3.36
CA ALA A 419 13.82 11.42 -3.27
C ALA A 419 13.04 12.38 -4.19
N PHE A 420 12.64 11.95 -5.39
CA PHE A 420 11.74 12.71 -6.26
C PHE A 420 10.39 12.97 -5.57
N LYS A 421 9.79 11.93 -5.01
CA LYS A 421 8.49 12.01 -4.34
C LYS A 421 8.53 12.96 -3.14
N ASP A 422 9.53 12.81 -2.28
CA ASP A 422 9.74 13.65 -1.10
C ASP A 422 9.95 15.13 -1.47
N LYS A 423 10.72 15.38 -2.53
CA LYS A 423 10.94 16.75 -3.04
C LYS A 423 9.65 17.36 -3.57
N PHE A 424 8.86 16.61 -4.34
CA PHE A 424 7.59 17.08 -4.88
C PHE A 424 6.60 17.39 -3.76
N GLY A 425 6.48 16.53 -2.73
CA GLY A 425 5.65 16.79 -1.56
C GLY A 425 6.08 18.04 -0.79
N ALA A 426 7.38 18.22 -0.58
CA ALA A 426 7.92 19.42 0.05
C ALA A 426 7.62 20.71 -0.74
N ASP A 427 7.67 20.65 -2.08
CA ASP A 427 7.35 21.79 -2.94
C ASP A 427 5.85 22.13 -2.91
N LEU A 428 4.98 21.12 -2.88
CA LEU A 428 3.54 21.32 -2.68
C LEU A 428 3.24 22.00 -1.34
N LEU A 429 3.91 21.59 -0.27
CA LEU A 429 3.78 22.25 1.03
C LEU A 429 4.23 23.72 0.98
N GLN A 430 5.37 24.01 0.35
CA GLN A 430 5.84 25.39 0.16
C GLN A 430 4.88 26.22 -0.69
N TYR A 431 4.26 25.62 -1.72
CA TYR A 431 3.27 26.26 -2.55
C TYR A 431 2.03 26.69 -1.73
N VAL A 432 1.43 25.78 -0.95
CA VAL A 432 0.25 26.11 -0.14
C VAL A 432 0.55 27.11 0.97
N GLN A 433 1.78 27.16 1.48
CA GLN A 433 2.27 28.14 2.45
C GLN A 433 2.62 29.49 1.80
N GLY A 434 2.57 29.59 0.47
CA GLY A 434 2.84 30.81 -0.28
C GLY A 434 4.33 31.18 -0.39
N SER A 435 5.24 30.28 -0.06
CA SER A 435 6.69 30.47 -0.18
C SER A 435 7.27 30.05 -1.53
N MET A 436 6.49 29.34 -2.36
CA MET A 436 6.88 28.88 -3.70
C MET A 436 5.78 29.23 -4.72
N ALA A 437 6.17 29.73 -5.88
CA ALA A 437 5.24 29.96 -6.99
C ALA A 437 4.99 28.67 -7.77
N TRP A 438 3.80 28.53 -8.40
CA TRP A 438 3.45 27.32 -9.14
C TRP A 438 4.41 27.01 -10.29
N ASP A 439 4.83 28.02 -11.06
CA ASP A 439 5.79 27.84 -12.16
C ASP A 439 7.14 27.29 -11.68
N ALA A 440 7.59 27.74 -10.50
CA ALA A 440 8.81 27.24 -9.89
C ALA A 440 8.67 25.77 -9.48
N LEU A 441 7.56 25.40 -8.86
CA LEU A 441 7.23 24.03 -8.51
C LEU A 441 7.20 23.14 -9.75
N THR A 442 6.48 23.55 -10.80
CA THR A 442 6.39 22.78 -12.06
C THR A 442 7.77 22.53 -12.66
N LYS A 443 8.62 23.56 -12.67
CA LYS A 443 9.99 23.43 -13.15
C LYS A 443 10.80 22.46 -12.30
N ASP A 444 10.72 22.55 -10.97
CA ASP A 444 11.42 21.66 -10.07
C ASP A 444 10.99 20.19 -10.23
N VAL A 445 9.70 19.93 -10.44
CA VAL A 445 9.19 18.59 -10.72
C VAL A 445 9.82 18.00 -11.99
N VAL A 446 9.88 18.79 -13.08
CA VAL A 446 10.48 18.35 -14.36
C VAL A 446 11.98 18.10 -14.21
N ASP A 447 12.69 19.03 -13.61
CA ASP A 447 14.15 18.94 -13.44
C ASP A 447 14.55 17.78 -12.51
N THR A 448 13.82 17.63 -11.40
CA THR A 448 14.08 16.56 -10.42
C THR A 448 13.73 15.19 -11.01
N TRP A 449 12.65 15.08 -11.78
CA TRP A 449 12.33 13.84 -12.50
C TRP A 449 13.49 13.39 -13.36
N ALA A 450 13.98 14.26 -14.25
CA ALA A 450 15.07 13.92 -15.18
C ALA A 450 16.37 13.55 -14.45
N SER A 451 16.73 14.30 -13.38
CA SER A 451 17.94 14.04 -12.61
C SER A 451 17.88 12.71 -11.85
N GLU A 452 16.74 12.40 -11.22
CA GLU A 452 16.56 11.15 -10.47
C GLU A 452 16.47 9.93 -11.40
N LYS A 453 15.82 10.05 -12.58
CA LYS A 453 15.85 8.99 -13.60
C LYS A 453 17.27 8.70 -14.08
N ALA A 454 18.08 9.73 -14.33
CA ALA A 454 19.47 9.55 -14.71
C ALA A 454 20.31 8.89 -13.61
N ALA A 455 20.06 9.24 -12.35
CA ALA A 455 20.76 8.65 -11.20
C ALA A 455 20.40 7.15 -11.02
N THR A 456 19.14 6.79 -11.16
CA THR A 456 18.69 5.39 -11.03
C THR A 456 19.07 4.50 -12.22
N ALA A 457 19.26 5.07 -13.41
CA ALA A 457 19.71 4.31 -14.60
C ALA A 457 21.20 3.89 -14.51
N THR A 458 21.99 4.54 -13.64
CA THR A 458 23.43 4.28 -13.50
C THR A 458 23.79 3.46 -12.25
N ALA A 459 22.80 3.14 -11.40
CA ALA A 459 22.94 2.32 -10.20
C ALA A 459 22.60 0.86 -10.49
#